data_709642f437ea72353934f32d86e7da2e
#
_entry.id   709642f437ea72353934f32d86e7da2e
#
_cell.length_a   1.000
_cell.length_b   1.000
_cell.length_c   1.000
_cell.angle_alpha   90.00
_cell.angle_beta   90.00
_cell.angle_gamma   90.00
#
_symmetry.space_group_name_H-M   'P 1'
#
loop_
_entity.id
_entity.type
_entity.pdbx_description
1 polymer ?
#
loop_
_entity_poly.entity_id
_entity_poly.type
_entity_poly.pdbx_seq_one_letter_code
_entity_poly.pdbx_strand_id
1 'polypeptide(L)'
;MNLIVLLRHGGKMVYLIVAYDVEEKRVNKVRKLLKRYFMWVQNSVFEGEISEGKLNKCQMELLKLIDKNMDSIYFYRLENKLNYTKKVLGIEKNLTGNIL
;
A
#
# COMPACT_ATOMS: atom_id res chain seq x y z
N MET A 1 16.21 -17.17 -16.11
CA MET A 1 15.95 -15.77 -16.37
C MET A 1 17.21 -14.93 -16.17
N ASN A 2 17.44 -14.02 -17.05
CA ASN A 2 18.63 -13.22 -16.90
C ASN A 2 18.34 -11.94 -16.11
N LEU A 3 19.39 -11.36 -15.60
CA LEU A 3 19.33 -10.18 -14.77
C LEU A 3 18.72 -9.00 -15.49
N ILE A 4 18.97 -8.89 -16.79
CA ILE A 4 18.46 -7.76 -17.55
C ILE A 4 16.96 -7.75 -17.59
N VAL A 5 16.35 -8.92 -17.75
CA VAL A 5 14.89 -9.03 -17.72
C VAL A 5 14.35 -8.59 -16.37
N LEU A 6 15.03 -9.03 -15.32
CA LEU A 6 14.63 -8.66 -13.98
C LEU A 6 14.67 -7.15 -13.79
N LEU A 7 15.71 -6.52 -14.25
CA LEU A 7 15.87 -5.07 -14.12
C LEU A 7 14.81 -4.31 -14.90
N ARG A 8 14.45 -4.84 -16.06
CA ARG A 8 13.44 -4.17 -16.88
C ARG A 8 12.03 -4.23 -16.31
N HIS A 9 11.79 -5.14 -15.39
CA HIS A 9 10.48 -5.25 -14.77
C HIS A 9 10.34 -4.32 -13.57
N GLY A 10 10.96 -3.16 -13.67
CA GLY A 10 10.87 -2.18 -12.60
C GLY A 10 11.70 -2.58 -11.42
N GLY A 11 12.83 -3.17 -11.71
CA GLY A 11 13.68 -3.86 -10.81
C GLY A 11 13.92 -3.33 -9.42
N LYS A 12 13.59 -2.08 -9.16
CA LYS A 12 13.76 -1.57 -7.80
C LYS A 12 12.66 -2.07 -6.91
N MET A 13 13.05 -2.72 -5.83
CA MET A 13 12.12 -3.19 -4.82
C MET A 13 12.06 -2.21 -3.66
N VAL A 14 10.88 -2.04 -3.11
CA VAL A 14 10.68 -1.18 -1.96
C VAL A 14 9.90 -1.94 -0.92
N TYR A 15 10.09 -1.59 0.35
CA TYR A 15 9.37 -2.22 1.44
C TYR A 15 8.27 -1.28 1.92
N LEU A 16 7.07 -1.81 2.01
CA LEU A 16 5.90 -1.02 2.37
C LEU A 16 5.21 -1.56 3.61
N ILE A 17 4.70 -0.64 4.41
CA ILE A 17 3.67 -0.95 5.40
C ILE A 17 2.44 -0.21 4.92
N VAL A 18 1.33 -0.93 4.80
CA VAL A 18 0.08 -0.38 4.29
C VAL A 18 -0.98 -0.48 5.37
N ALA A 19 -1.52 0.66 5.75
CA ALA A 19 -2.61 0.71 6.72
C ALA A 19 -3.82 1.34 6.05
N TYR A 20 -5.02 0.88 6.39
CA TYR A 20 -6.20 1.42 5.74
C TYR A 20 -7.32 1.65 6.74
N ASP A 21 -8.19 2.59 6.38
CA ASP A 21 -9.41 2.89 7.10
C ASP A 21 -10.47 3.12 6.04
N VAL A 22 -11.22 2.08 5.75
CA VAL A 22 -12.16 2.03 4.63
C VAL A 22 -13.54 1.66 5.15
N GLU A 23 -14.55 2.32 4.60
CA GLU A 23 -15.94 2.05 4.94
C GLU A 23 -16.27 0.57 4.78
N GLU A 24 -17.11 0.07 5.67
CA GLU A 24 -17.42 -1.35 5.73
C GLU A 24 -17.89 -1.92 4.41
N LYS A 25 -18.66 -1.16 3.67
CA LYS A 25 -19.20 -1.65 2.40
C LYS A 25 -18.15 -1.85 1.32
N ARG A 26 -16.97 -1.27 1.48
CA ARG A 26 -15.88 -1.38 0.50
C ARG A 26 -14.68 -2.15 1.02
N VAL A 27 -14.61 -2.39 2.33
CA VAL A 27 -13.40 -2.91 2.95
C VAL A 27 -13.00 -4.29 2.44
N ASN A 28 -13.99 -5.15 2.15
CA ASN A 28 -13.66 -6.50 1.70
C ASN A 28 -12.96 -6.50 0.35
N LYS A 29 -13.38 -5.63 -0.55
CA LYS A 29 -12.74 -5.53 -1.86
C LYS A 29 -11.32 -4.99 -1.73
N VAL A 30 -11.13 -4.02 -0.84
CA VAL A 30 -9.80 -3.47 -0.59
C VAL A 30 -8.88 -4.55 -0.03
N ARG A 31 -9.36 -5.30 0.97
CA ARG A 31 -8.57 -6.37 1.56
C ARG A 31 -8.17 -7.43 0.55
N LYS A 32 -9.11 -7.85 -0.28
CA LYS A 32 -8.82 -8.84 -1.31
C LYS A 32 -7.75 -8.35 -2.26
N LEU A 33 -7.82 -7.09 -2.63
CA LEU A 33 -6.82 -6.52 -3.52
C LEU A 33 -5.46 -6.46 -2.84
N LEU A 34 -5.40 -5.97 -1.63
CA LEU A 34 -4.14 -5.85 -0.92
C LEU A 34 -3.47 -7.20 -0.70
N LYS A 35 -4.26 -8.26 -0.48
CA LYS A 35 -3.71 -9.61 -0.31
C LYS A 35 -2.98 -10.12 -1.54
N ARG A 36 -3.27 -9.59 -2.70
CA ARG A 36 -2.58 -9.99 -3.92
C ARG A 36 -1.18 -9.40 -4.02
N TYR A 37 -0.91 -8.35 -3.25
CA TYR A 37 0.35 -7.63 -3.32
C TYR A 37 1.18 -7.70 -2.04
N PHE A 38 0.52 -7.86 -0.91
CA PHE A 38 1.17 -7.76 0.40
C PHE A 38 0.71 -8.87 1.33
N MET A 39 1.38 -8.99 2.46
CA MET A 39 1.01 -9.93 3.51
C MET A 39 0.25 -9.21 4.60
N TRP A 40 -0.84 -9.82 5.03
CA TRP A 40 -1.60 -9.30 6.17
C TRP A 40 -0.80 -9.46 7.45
N VAL A 41 -0.74 -8.41 8.24
CA VAL A 41 -0.03 -8.42 9.51
C VAL A 41 -1.01 -8.53 10.66
N GLN A 42 -1.88 -7.55 10.76
CA GLN A 42 -2.91 -7.53 11.80
C GLN A 42 -3.92 -6.46 11.45
N ASN A 43 -5.13 -6.61 11.96
CA ASN A 43 -6.18 -5.61 11.78
C ASN A 43 -6.22 -5.06 10.36
N SER A 44 -5.96 -3.78 10.21
CA SER A 44 -6.00 -3.10 8.91
C SER A 44 -4.60 -2.81 8.39
N VAL A 45 -3.65 -3.72 8.64
CA VAL A 45 -2.25 -3.51 8.28
C VAL A 45 -1.73 -4.65 7.44
N PHE A 46 -1.12 -4.29 6.33
CA PHE A 46 -0.40 -5.21 5.44
C PHE A 46 1.04 -4.74 5.32
N GLU A 47 1.93 -5.63 4.94
CA GLU A 47 3.30 -5.24 4.67
C GLU A 47 3.91 -6.14 3.62
N GLY A 48 5.01 -5.70 3.05
CA GLY A 48 5.74 -6.53 2.12
C GLY A 48 6.64 -5.75 1.19
N GLU A 49 7.44 -6.51 0.49
CA GLU A 49 8.34 -5.97 -0.51
C GLU A 49 7.67 -6.06 -1.87
N ILE A 50 7.79 -4.99 -2.66
CA ILE A 50 7.09 -4.90 -3.92
C ILE A 50 7.92 -4.07 -4.89
N SER A 51 7.81 -4.35 -6.17
CA SER A 51 8.46 -3.52 -7.17
C SER A 51 7.70 -2.21 -7.34
N GLU A 52 8.40 -1.17 -7.79
CA GLU A 52 7.75 0.11 -8.03
C GLU A 52 6.61 -0.01 -9.03
N GLY A 53 6.80 -0.83 -10.08
CA GLY A 53 5.75 -1.00 -11.07
C GLY A 53 4.50 -1.64 -10.50
N LYS A 54 4.67 -2.66 -9.69
CA LYS A 54 3.53 -3.32 -9.05
C LYS A 54 2.86 -2.42 -8.02
N LEU A 55 3.66 -1.62 -7.32
CA LEU A 55 3.10 -0.67 -6.37
C LEU A 55 2.20 0.32 -7.09
N ASN A 56 2.66 0.87 -8.20
CA ASN A 56 1.85 1.77 -9.02
C ASN A 56 0.54 1.12 -9.44
N LYS A 57 0.63 -0.11 -9.93
CA LYS A 57 -0.56 -0.84 -10.36
C LYS A 57 -1.52 -1.05 -9.21
N CYS A 58 -1.01 -1.45 -8.07
CA CYS A 58 -1.82 -1.66 -6.88
C CYS A 58 -2.55 -0.37 -6.49
N GLN A 59 -1.84 0.74 -6.46
CA GLN A 59 -2.44 2.01 -6.07
C GLN A 59 -3.51 2.47 -7.06
N MET A 60 -3.27 2.25 -8.35
CA MET A 60 -4.28 2.61 -9.35
C MET A 60 -5.54 1.77 -9.20
N GLU A 61 -5.38 0.49 -8.91
CA GLU A 61 -6.52 -0.37 -8.68
C GLU A 61 -7.29 0.02 -7.42
N LEU A 62 -6.57 0.38 -6.37
CA LEU A 62 -7.20 0.82 -5.13
C LEU A 62 -8.01 2.10 -5.34
N LEU A 63 -7.48 3.03 -6.12
CA LEU A 63 -8.19 4.28 -6.37
C LEU A 63 -9.54 4.06 -7.06
N LYS A 64 -9.69 2.96 -7.77
CA LYS A 64 -10.97 2.63 -8.39
C LYS A 64 -11.97 2.04 -7.41
N LEU A 65 -11.50 1.53 -6.29
CA LEU A 65 -12.35 0.88 -5.30
C LEU A 65 -12.81 1.80 -4.19
N ILE A 66 -11.97 2.76 -3.81
CA ILE A 66 -12.25 3.57 -2.64
C ILE A 66 -13.10 4.79 -2.97
N ASP A 67 -13.69 5.35 -1.94
CA ASP A 67 -14.33 6.66 -1.99
C ASP A 67 -13.33 7.65 -1.40
N LYS A 68 -12.85 8.56 -2.24
CA LYS A 68 -11.78 9.49 -1.84
C LYS A 68 -12.19 10.41 -0.70
N ASN A 69 -13.48 10.59 -0.50
CA ASN A 69 -13.99 11.48 0.54
C ASN A 69 -14.23 10.76 1.87
N MET A 70 -14.26 9.44 1.84
CA MET A 70 -14.62 8.65 3.02
C MET A 70 -13.50 7.72 3.47
N ASP A 71 -12.71 7.24 2.53
CA ASP A 71 -11.73 6.19 2.78
C ASP A 71 -10.32 6.73 2.78
N SER A 72 -9.41 6.01 3.44
CA SER A 72 -8.00 6.34 3.40
C SER A 72 -7.17 5.06 3.37
N ILE A 73 -6.08 5.10 2.61
CA ILE A 73 -5.10 4.03 2.58
C ILE A 73 -3.74 4.69 2.68
N TYR A 74 -2.97 4.28 3.67
CA TYR A 74 -1.68 4.88 3.99
C TYR A 74 -0.57 3.93 3.56
N PHE A 75 0.34 4.42 2.76
CA PHE A 75 1.50 3.67 2.31
C PHE A 75 2.75 4.26 2.95
N TYR A 76 3.36 3.51 3.83
CA TYR A 76 4.62 3.92 4.45
C TYR A 76 5.74 3.16 3.77
N ARG A 77 6.54 3.89 3.03
CA ARG A 77 7.70 3.31 2.35
C ARG A 77 8.89 3.42 3.27
N LEU A 78 9.51 2.28 3.56
CA LEU A 78 10.68 2.25 4.43
C LEU A 78 11.94 2.20 3.59
N GLU A 79 12.76 3.22 3.76
CA GLU A 79 14.08 3.26 3.12
C GLU A 79 15.09 2.53 3.99
N ASN A 80 14.94 2.70 5.31
CA ASN A 80 15.75 2.00 6.30
C ASN A 80 14.99 2.09 7.64
N LYS A 81 15.64 1.66 8.72
CA LYS A 81 14.97 1.59 10.01
C LYS A 81 14.50 2.95 10.54
N LEU A 82 15.15 4.01 10.12
CA LEU A 82 14.88 5.35 10.67
C LEU A 82 14.13 6.26 9.72
N ASN A 83 14.11 5.93 8.44
CA ASN A 83 13.52 6.80 7.42
C ASN A 83 12.39 6.11 6.70
N TYR A 84 11.29 6.84 6.57
CA TYR A 84 10.17 6.37 5.77
C TYR A 84 9.48 7.56 5.12
N THR A 85 8.74 7.29 4.06
CA THR A 85 7.88 8.29 3.43
C THR A 85 6.45 7.78 3.46
N LYS A 86 5.51 8.70 3.59
CA LYS A 86 4.10 8.36 3.66
C LYS A 86 3.36 8.89 2.45
N LYS A 87 2.52 8.06 1.87
CA LYS A 87 1.59 8.47 0.82
C LYS A 87 0.20 8.03 1.22
N VAL A 88 -0.77 8.91 1.11
CA VAL A 88 -2.15 8.63 1.48
C VAL A 88 -3.02 8.66 0.23
N LEU A 89 -3.81 7.62 0.07
CA LEU A 89 -4.86 7.59 -0.94
C LEU A 89 -6.17 7.87 -0.23
N GLY A 90 -6.90 8.86 -0.72
CA GLY A 90 -8.14 9.27 -0.09
C GLY A 90 -7.89 10.36 0.93
N ILE A 91 -8.76 10.43 1.92
CA ILE A 91 -8.70 11.48 2.92
C ILE A 91 -7.80 11.08 4.09
N GLU A 92 -6.97 11.99 4.56
CA GLU A 92 -6.11 11.70 5.71
C GLU A 92 -6.90 11.98 6.98
N LYS A 93 -7.21 10.92 7.72
CA LYS A 93 -8.05 11.00 8.90
C LYS A 93 -7.27 11.09 10.19
N ASN A 94 -6.13 10.45 10.24
CA ASN A 94 -5.38 10.37 11.48
C ASN A 94 -4.36 11.47 11.56
N LEU A 95 -4.67 12.47 12.33
CA LEU A 95 -3.79 13.62 12.49
C LEU A 95 -2.77 13.44 13.58
N THR A 96 -2.90 12.43 14.40
CA THR A 96 -1.93 12.17 15.46
C THR A 96 -0.78 11.30 14.97
N GLY A 97 -0.98 10.64 13.85
CA GLY A 97 0.05 9.79 13.31
C GLY A 97 0.23 8.47 14.03
N ASN A 98 -0.69 8.09 14.84
CA ASN A 98 -0.54 6.94 15.71
C ASN A 98 -1.25 5.72 15.14
N ILE A 99 -0.95 5.39 13.91
CA ILE A 99 -1.63 4.33 13.19
C ILE A 99 -1.15 2.95 13.62
N LEU A 100 0.12 2.85 13.83
CA LEU A 100 0.75 1.60 14.19
C LEU A 100 0.86 1.48 15.69
#